data_b8bf94fa58a71999a3b5b4f2855ddf46
#
_entry.id   b8bf94fa58a71999a3b5b4f2855ddf46
#
_cell.length_a   1.000
_cell.length_b   1.000
_cell.length_c   1.000
_cell.angle_alpha   90.00
_cell.angle_beta   90.00
_cell.angle_gamma   90.00
#
_symmetry.space_group_name_H-M   'P 1'
#
loop_
_entity.id
_entity.type
_entity.pdbx_description
1 polymer ?
#
loop_
_entity_poly.entity_id
_entity_poly.type
_entity_poly.pdbx_seq_one_letter_code
_entity_poly.pdbx_strand_id
1 'polypeptide(L)'
;MLKRLIEVRDETGCPVPLLVKVAPDLTSEECTDIAQVALETGVDGMIVSNTTLARPSGLIGRHAHQAGGLSGPPLFAPSTALLAETYRLTRGRLPLIGVGGISSAEDAYAKIRAGANLVQLYTALVFAGPGLVGQIKSGLASLLARDGFSSVAEAVGISQGAALVRQPIKPSQAATPRYTRG
;
A
#
# COMPACT_ATOMS: atom_id res chain seq x y z
N MET A 1 -1.50 -1.83 21.80
CA MET A 1 -0.32 -2.36 21.09
C MET A 1 0.42 -1.26 20.33
N LEU A 2 -0.18 -0.56 19.35
CA LEU A 2 0.51 0.44 18.53
C LEU A 2 1.17 1.57 19.36
N LYS A 3 0.44 2.17 20.30
CA LYS A 3 1.00 3.20 21.19
C LYS A 3 2.28 2.74 21.88
N ARG A 4 2.31 1.51 22.41
CA ARG A 4 3.50 0.96 23.07
C ARG A 4 4.67 0.75 22.10
N LEU A 5 4.40 0.35 20.85
CA LEU A 5 5.45 0.24 19.83
C LEU A 5 6.04 1.59 19.47
N ILE A 6 5.20 2.62 19.37
CA ILE A 6 5.65 4.00 19.12
C ILE A 6 6.49 4.51 20.28
N GLU A 7 6.04 4.32 21.52
CA GLU A 7 6.80 4.68 22.73
C GLU A 7 8.19 4.01 22.73
N VAL A 8 8.24 2.69 22.52
CA VAL A 8 9.52 1.95 22.48
C VAL A 8 10.43 2.46 21.36
N ARG A 9 9.88 2.70 20.16
CA ARG A 9 10.65 3.30 19.05
C ARG A 9 11.26 4.65 19.47
N ASP A 10 10.46 5.51 20.10
CA ASP A 10 10.88 6.85 20.49
C ASP A 10 11.92 6.79 21.61
N GLU A 11 11.77 5.86 22.57
CA GLU A 11 12.75 5.58 23.63
C GLU A 11 14.12 5.13 23.09
N THR A 12 14.17 4.43 21.94
CA THR A 12 15.43 3.97 21.33
C THR A 12 16.24 5.09 20.68
N GLY A 13 15.65 6.27 20.51
CA GLY A 13 16.28 7.39 19.79
C GLY A 13 16.54 7.12 18.30
N CYS A 14 15.99 6.03 17.75
CA CYS A 14 16.12 5.64 16.34
C CYS A 14 14.77 5.85 15.63
N PRO A 15 14.54 6.98 14.97
CA PRO A 15 13.27 7.33 14.38
C PRO A 15 13.03 6.57 13.06
N VAL A 16 12.81 5.26 13.14
CA VAL A 16 12.42 4.45 11.97
C VAL A 16 10.90 4.53 11.75
N PRO A 17 10.43 4.63 10.49
CA PRO A 17 9.01 4.62 10.20
C PRO A 17 8.33 3.32 10.65
N LEU A 18 7.22 3.43 11.37
CA LEU A 18 6.38 2.31 11.79
C LEU A 18 5.14 2.24 10.91
N LEU A 19 5.04 1.15 10.14
CA LEU A 19 3.89 0.91 9.26
C LEU A 19 3.06 -0.28 9.75
N VAL A 20 1.74 -0.15 9.63
CA VAL A 20 0.79 -1.22 9.96
C VAL A 20 0.36 -1.94 8.68
N LYS A 21 0.53 -3.27 8.65
CA LYS A 21 0.08 -4.10 7.53
C LYS A 21 -1.23 -4.80 7.89
N VAL A 22 -2.24 -4.65 7.04
CA VAL A 22 -3.59 -5.18 7.27
C VAL A 22 -3.94 -6.31 6.31
N ALA A 23 -4.87 -7.19 6.73
CA ALA A 23 -5.43 -8.23 5.87
C ALA A 23 -6.43 -7.63 4.85
N PRO A 24 -6.64 -8.28 3.69
CA PRO A 24 -7.62 -7.81 2.72
C PRO A 24 -9.06 -8.22 3.05
N ASP A 25 -9.24 -9.11 4.02
CA ASP A 25 -10.52 -9.74 4.36
C ASP A 25 -11.27 -8.96 5.47
N LEU A 26 -11.02 -7.66 5.58
CA LEU A 26 -11.66 -6.78 6.56
C LEU A 26 -13.09 -6.40 6.12
N THR A 27 -13.99 -6.31 7.08
CA THR A 27 -15.29 -5.66 6.90
C THR A 27 -15.11 -4.14 6.81
N SER A 28 -16.11 -3.42 6.29
CA SER A 28 -16.08 -1.95 6.22
C SER A 28 -16.01 -1.30 7.61
N GLU A 29 -16.59 -1.91 8.63
CA GLU A 29 -16.52 -1.43 10.02
C GLU A 29 -15.08 -1.58 10.54
N GLU A 30 -14.48 -2.77 10.40
CA GLU A 30 -13.09 -3.00 10.79
C GLU A 30 -12.10 -2.09 10.06
N CYS A 31 -12.34 -1.83 8.75
CA CYS A 31 -11.52 -0.91 7.98
C CYS A 31 -11.62 0.52 8.53
N THR A 32 -12.83 0.95 8.93
CA THR A 32 -13.07 2.27 9.53
C THR A 32 -12.35 2.40 10.87
N ASP A 33 -12.50 1.41 11.74
CA ASP A 33 -11.85 1.40 13.06
C ASP A 33 -10.32 1.43 12.93
N ILE A 34 -9.76 0.60 12.04
CA ILE A 34 -8.32 0.54 11.82
C ILE A 34 -7.79 1.87 11.27
N ALA A 35 -8.50 2.48 10.31
CA ALA A 35 -8.12 3.77 9.74
C ALA A 35 -8.14 4.88 10.81
N GLN A 36 -9.17 4.90 11.67
CA GLN A 36 -9.27 5.84 12.78
C GLN A 36 -8.13 5.66 13.78
N VAL A 37 -7.89 4.42 14.24
CA VAL A 37 -6.80 4.11 15.18
C VAL A 37 -5.44 4.46 14.59
N ALA A 38 -5.21 4.20 13.30
CA ALA A 38 -3.97 4.54 12.63
C ALA A 38 -3.72 6.06 12.62
N LEU A 39 -4.76 6.86 12.38
CA LEU A 39 -4.69 8.32 12.43
C LEU A 39 -4.47 8.86 13.84
N GLU A 40 -5.17 8.28 14.83
CA GLU A 40 -5.09 8.71 16.23
C GLU A 40 -3.74 8.37 16.89
N THR A 41 -3.18 7.22 16.55
CA THR A 41 -1.91 6.77 17.11
C THR A 41 -0.70 7.42 16.45
N GLY A 42 -0.87 7.95 15.23
CA GLY A 42 0.22 8.63 14.51
C GLY A 42 1.26 7.65 13.95
N VAL A 43 0.84 6.43 13.54
CA VAL A 43 1.73 5.55 12.74
C VAL A 43 2.14 6.25 11.44
N ASP A 44 3.31 5.90 10.91
CA ASP A 44 3.90 6.59 9.76
C ASP A 44 3.29 6.17 8.42
N GLY A 45 2.49 5.09 8.39
CA GLY A 45 1.80 4.63 7.19
C GLY A 45 1.12 3.28 7.36
N MET A 46 0.46 2.83 6.29
CA MET A 46 -0.17 1.52 6.23
C MET A 46 0.24 0.75 4.98
N ILE A 47 0.34 -0.58 5.11
CA ILE A 47 0.57 -1.50 3.99
C ILE A 47 -0.75 -2.25 3.75
N VAL A 48 -1.33 -2.03 2.58
CA VAL A 48 -2.61 -2.62 2.15
C VAL A 48 -2.38 -3.43 0.87
N SER A 49 -2.32 -4.76 0.94
CA SER A 49 -2.69 -5.61 2.03
C SER A 49 -1.73 -6.81 2.23
N ASN A 50 -2.04 -7.67 3.21
CA ASN A 50 -1.49 -9.01 3.32
C ASN A 50 -2.19 -9.97 2.32
N THR A 51 -1.93 -11.25 2.39
CA THR A 51 -2.61 -12.32 1.62
C THR A 51 -4.05 -12.54 2.14
N THR A 52 -4.93 -13.05 1.28
CA THR A 52 -6.33 -13.33 1.63
C THR A 52 -6.54 -14.78 2.05
N LEU A 53 -7.48 -15.01 2.97
CA LEU A 53 -8.00 -16.34 3.31
C LEU A 53 -9.15 -16.75 2.38
N ALA A 54 -9.71 -15.80 1.62
CA ALA A 54 -10.77 -16.09 0.65
C ALA A 54 -10.28 -17.00 -0.47
N ARG A 55 -11.20 -17.83 -0.97
CA ARG A 55 -10.95 -18.74 -2.10
C ARG A 55 -12.00 -18.44 -3.19
N PRO A 56 -11.65 -17.56 -4.15
CA PRO A 56 -12.56 -17.25 -5.25
C PRO A 56 -12.87 -18.52 -6.07
N SER A 57 -14.09 -18.62 -6.58
CA SER A 57 -14.59 -19.79 -7.30
C SER A 57 -13.84 -20.13 -8.59
N GLY A 58 -13.08 -19.20 -9.12
CA GLY A 58 -12.24 -19.39 -10.32
C GLY A 58 -10.86 -20.00 -10.07
N LEU A 59 -10.52 -20.37 -8.83
CA LEU A 59 -9.25 -21.04 -8.54
C LEU A 59 -9.25 -22.46 -9.10
N ILE A 60 -8.32 -22.72 -10.04
CA ILE A 60 -8.13 -24.02 -10.66
C ILE A 60 -6.81 -24.62 -10.18
N GLY A 61 -6.85 -25.88 -9.77
CA GLY A 61 -5.64 -26.63 -9.41
C GLY A 61 -5.80 -27.47 -8.15
N ARG A 62 -4.93 -28.47 -8.02
CA ARG A 62 -4.94 -29.44 -6.90
C ARG A 62 -4.77 -28.81 -5.52
N HIS A 63 -4.24 -27.60 -5.46
CA HIS A 63 -3.97 -26.86 -4.22
C HIS A 63 -4.96 -25.72 -3.94
N ALA A 64 -6.05 -25.58 -4.74
CA ALA A 64 -7.01 -24.49 -4.62
C ALA A 64 -7.66 -24.37 -3.22
N HIS A 65 -7.81 -25.48 -2.53
CA HIS A 65 -8.42 -25.55 -1.19
C HIS A 65 -7.40 -25.62 -0.04
N GLN A 66 -6.11 -25.51 -0.34
CA GLN A 66 -5.07 -25.61 0.68
C GLN A 66 -5.17 -24.44 1.67
N ALA A 67 -4.98 -24.72 2.98
CA ALA A 67 -4.94 -23.69 4.00
C ALA A 67 -3.77 -22.74 3.80
N GLY A 68 -3.93 -21.50 4.23
CA GLY A 68 -2.92 -20.43 4.11
C GLY A 68 -3.40 -19.21 3.33
N GLY A 69 -2.54 -18.23 3.18
CA GLY A 69 -2.85 -17.00 2.48
C GLY A 69 -2.70 -17.14 0.97
N LEU A 70 -3.72 -16.73 0.22
CA LEU A 70 -3.68 -16.66 -1.23
C LEU A 70 -3.07 -15.33 -1.67
N SER A 71 -2.11 -15.38 -2.60
CA SER A 71 -1.45 -14.23 -3.21
C SER A 71 -1.57 -14.25 -4.74
N GLY A 72 -0.90 -13.32 -5.43
CA GLY A 72 -0.90 -13.23 -6.88
C GLY A 72 -2.17 -12.58 -7.47
N PRO A 73 -2.47 -12.82 -8.77
CA PRO A 73 -3.53 -12.10 -9.48
C PRO A 73 -4.91 -12.10 -8.81
N PRO A 74 -5.38 -13.19 -8.16
CA PRO A 74 -6.69 -13.18 -7.49
C PRO A 74 -6.80 -12.15 -6.37
N LEU A 75 -5.67 -11.73 -5.79
CA LEU A 75 -5.64 -10.74 -4.72
C LEU A 75 -5.72 -9.30 -5.23
N PHE A 76 -5.55 -9.06 -6.54
CA PHE A 76 -5.46 -7.69 -7.07
C PHE A 76 -6.72 -6.86 -6.80
N ALA A 77 -7.87 -7.37 -7.19
CA ALA A 77 -9.14 -6.64 -7.06
C ALA A 77 -9.52 -6.36 -5.60
N PRO A 78 -9.56 -7.35 -4.68
CA PRO A 78 -9.93 -7.09 -3.29
C PRO A 78 -8.93 -6.18 -2.57
N SER A 79 -7.64 -6.34 -2.79
CA SER A 79 -6.64 -5.47 -2.16
C SER A 79 -6.65 -4.04 -2.72
N THR A 80 -7.06 -3.85 -3.98
CA THR A 80 -7.21 -2.51 -4.57
C THR A 80 -8.46 -1.81 -4.04
N ALA A 81 -9.55 -2.55 -3.86
CA ALA A 81 -10.78 -2.02 -3.27
C ALA A 81 -10.54 -1.56 -1.82
N LEU A 82 -9.91 -2.40 -1.00
CA LEU A 82 -9.56 -2.05 0.38
C LEU A 82 -8.62 -0.84 0.45
N LEU A 83 -7.63 -0.78 -0.46
CA LEU A 83 -6.71 0.36 -0.55
C LEU A 83 -7.46 1.67 -0.84
N ALA A 84 -8.39 1.65 -1.79
CA ALA A 84 -9.21 2.81 -2.14
C ALA A 84 -10.09 3.25 -0.96
N GLU A 85 -10.67 2.31 -0.23
CA GLU A 85 -11.46 2.58 0.97
C GLU A 85 -10.61 3.16 2.09
N THR A 86 -9.46 2.57 2.38
CA THR A 86 -8.49 3.09 3.36
C THR A 86 -8.05 4.51 3.01
N TYR A 87 -7.79 4.79 1.73
CA TYR A 87 -7.43 6.13 1.26
C TYR A 87 -8.55 7.15 1.53
N ARG A 88 -9.82 6.78 1.25
CA ARG A 88 -10.98 7.64 1.53
C ARG A 88 -11.16 7.90 3.01
N LEU A 89 -11.08 6.87 3.86
CA LEU A 89 -11.22 6.96 5.32
C LEU A 89 -10.13 7.82 5.95
N THR A 90 -8.90 7.64 5.50
CA THR A 90 -7.76 8.45 5.97
C THR A 90 -7.70 9.84 5.32
N ARG A 91 -8.52 10.10 4.29
CA ARG A 91 -8.52 11.35 3.51
C ARG A 91 -7.14 11.68 2.94
N GLY A 92 -6.37 10.67 2.53
CA GLY A 92 -5.01 10.83 2.02
C GLY A 92 -3.99 11.38 3.03
N ARG A 93 -4.34 11.47 4.33
CA ARG A 93 -3.45 11.99 5.38
C ARG A 93 -2.37 11.00 5.83
N LEU A 94 -2.55 9.73 5.51
CA LEU A 94 -1.63 8.66 5.88
C LEU A 94 -1.00 8.06 4.62
N PRO A 95 0.33 7.93 4.53
CA PRO A 95 0.99 7.23 3.44
C PRO A 95 0.52 5.78 3.33
N LEU A 96 0.12 5.37 2.14
CA LEU A 96 -0.32 4.00 1.87
C LEU A 96 0.64 3.30 0.92
N ILE A 97 0.96 2.03 1.24
CA ILE A 97 1.72 1.14 0.36
C ILE A 97 0.75 0.09 -0.18
N GLY A 98 0.51 0.11 -1.49
CA GLY A 98 -0.36 -0.83 -2.17
C GLY A 98 0.34 -2.16 -2.42
N VAL A 99 -0.27 -3.27 -1.99
CA VAL A 99 0.27 -4.62 -2.19
C VAL A 99 -0.85 -5.57 -2.62
N GLY A 100 -0.50 -6.57 -3.43
CA GLY A 100 -1.39 -7.65 -3.83
C GLY A 100 -1.71 -7.65 -5.31
N GLY A 101 -1.30 -8.72 -6.00
CA GLY A 101 -1.62 -9.00 -7.38
C GLY A 101 -0.93 -8.12 -8.43
N ILE A 102 0.03 -7.30 -8.06
CA ILE A 102 0.76 -6.43 -9.00
C ILE A 102 1.70 -7.29 -9.84
N SER A 103 1.54 -7.23 -11.17
CA SER A 103 2.35 -7.96 -12.14
C SER A 103 2.73 -7.12 -13.37
N SER A 104 2.22 -5.91 -13.47
CA SER A 104 2.47 -5.01 -14.59
C SER A 104 2.54 -3.55 -14.15
N ALA A 105 2.90 -2.65 -15.06
CA ALA A 105 2.88 -1.21 -14.83
C ALA A 105 1.44 -0.70 -14.66
N GLU A 106 0.49 -1.26 -15.38
CA GLU A 106 -0.93 -0.95 -15.30
C GLU A 106 -1.50 -1.29 -13.92
N ASP A 107 -1.13 -2.45 -13.37
CA ASP A 107 -1.51 -2.86 -12.01
C ASP A 107 -0.95 -1.89 -10.97
N ALA A 108 0.32 -1.56 -11.08
CA ALA A 108 0.98 -0.60 -10.20
C ALA A 108 0.33 0.79 -10.30
N TYR A 109 0.03 1.23 -11.52
CA TYR A 109 -0.64 2.50 -11.76
C TYR A 109 -2.05 2.54 -11.19
N ALA A 110 -2.81 1.44 -11.33
CA ALA A 110 -4.14 1.32 -10.73
C ALA A 110 -4.09 1.44 -9.20
N LYS A 111 -3.10 0.82 -8.53
CA LYS A 111 -2.87 0.98 -7.09
C LYS A 111 -2.55 2.43 -6.71
N ILE A 112 -1.69 3.11 -7.47
CA ILE A 112 -1.36 4.51 -7.24
C ILE A 112 -2.62 5.37 -7.37
N ARG A 113 -3.37 5.21 -8.42
CA ARG A 113 -4.63 5.94 -8.64
C ARG A 113 -5.69 5.65 -7.59
N ALA A 114 -5.65 4.46 -6.98
CA ALA A 114 -6.51 4.08 -5.85
C ALA A 114 -6.09 4.72 -4.52
N GLY A 115 -4.86 5.26 -4.41
CA GLY A 115 -4.38 5.96 -3.23
C GLY A 115 -3.03 5.51 -2.70
N ALA A 116 -2.33 4.58 -3.35
CA ALA A 116 -1.00 4.17 -2.93
C ALA A 116 0.05 5.22 -3.26
N ASN A 117 0.88 5.58 -2.28
CA ASN A 117 2.09 6.38 -2.47
C ASN A 117 3.25 5.55 -3.01
N LEU A 118 3.30 4.28 -2.60
CA LEU A 118 4.26 3.28 -3.01
C LEU A 118 3.56 1.96 -3.32
N VAL A 119 4.22 1.08 -4.06
CA VAL A 119 3.73 -0.28 -4.32
C VAL A 119 4.76 -1.32 -3.92
N GLN A 120 4.28 -2.49 -3.48
CA GLN A 120 5.10 -3.67 -3.23
C GLN A 120 4.58 -4.83 -4.07
N LEU A 121 5.47 -5.67 -4.55
CA LEU A 121 5.16 -6.90 -5.26
C LEU A 121 6.03 -8.04 -4.76
N TYR A 122 5.51 -9.26 -4.80
CA TYR A 122 6.22 -10.45 -4.37
C TYR A 122 6.01 -11.60 -5.36
N THR A 123 4.81 -12.14 -5.46
CA THR A 123 4.49 -13.33 -6.25
C THR A 123 4.92 -13.19 -7.71
N ALA A 124 4.68 -12.04 -8.34
CA ALA A 124 5.07 -11.80 -9.72
C ALA A 124 6.59 -11.85 -9.93
N LEU A 125 7.40 -11.45 -8.94
CA LEU A 125 8.86 -11.54 -9.01
C LEU A 125 9.35 -12.99 -9.10
N VAL A 126 8.64 -13.94 -8.46
CA VAL A 126 8.99 -15.36 -8.49
C VAL A 126 8.87 -15.91 -9.92
N PHE A 127 7.87 -15.46 -10.68
CA PHE A 127 7.62 -15.94 -12.04
C PHE A 127 8.34 -15.12 -13.11
N ALA A 128 8.41 -13.82 -12.98
CA ALA A 128 8.96 -12.91 -13.99
C ALA A 128 10.42 -12.47 -13.72
N GLY A 129 10.93 -12.76 -12.53
CA GLY A 129 12.29 -12.38 -12.13
C GLY A 129 12.45 -10.89 -11.80
N PRO A 130 13.64 -10.47 -11.35
CA PRO A 130 13.90 -9.12 -10.85
C PRO A 130 13.79 -8.02 -11.92
N GLY A 131 13.90 -8.36 -13.20
CA GLY A 131 13.71 -7.43 -14.32
C GLY A 131 12.33 -6.78 -14.36
N LEU A 132 11.32 -7.43 -13.74
CA LEU A 132 9.96 -6.92 -13.65
C LEU A 132 9.89 -5.53 -12.98
N VAL A 133 10.73 -5.27 -11.99
CA VAL A 133 10.76 -3.96 -11.32
C VAL A 133 11.14 -2.84 -12.30
N GLY A 134 12.14 -3.09 -13.15
CA GLY A 134 12.56 -2.15 -14.20
C GLY A 134 11.43 -1.91 -15.22
N GLN A 135 10.77 -2.97 -15.65
CA GLN A 135 9.64 -2.89 -16.60
C GLN A 135 8.47 -2.08 -16.00
N ILE A 136 8.09 -2.36 -14.76
CA ILE A 136 7.03 -1.60 -14.06
C ILE A 136 7.40 -0.12 -13.94
N LYS A 137 8.64 0.21 -13.56
CA LYS A 137 9.09 1.60 -13.45
C LYS A 137 9.02 2.34 -14.79
N SER A 138 9.51 1.73 -15.87
CA SER A 138 9.47 2.33 -17.20
C SER A 138 8.03 2.49 -17.71
N GLY A 139 7.19 1.47 -17.52
CA GLY A 139 5.78 1.53 -17.88
C GLY A 139 5.01 2.59 -17.07
N LEU A 140 5.26 2.69 -15.76
CA LEU A 140 4.68 3.76 -14.93
C LEU A 140 5.03 5.15 -15.43
N ALA A 141 6.29 5.40 -15.82
CA ALA A 141 6.70 6.68 -16.38
C ALA A 141 5.91 7.01 -17.67
N SER A 142 5.72 6.01 -18.54
CA SER A 142 4.93 6.17 -19.76
C SER A 142 3.44 6.44 -19.48
N LEU A 143 2.85 5.74 -18.52
CA LEU A 143 1.45 5.92 -18.12
C LEU A 143 1.20 7.29 -17.49
N LEU A 144 2.11 7.75 -16.64
CA LEU A 144 2.05 9.09 -16.05
C LEU A 144 2.13 10.17 -17.13
N ALA A 145 3.10 10.08 -18.05
CA ALA A 145 3.26 11.03 -19.13
C ALA A 145 2.03 11.06 -20.06
N ARG A 146 1.47 9.90 -20.41
CA ARG A 146 0.24 9.77 -21.20
C ARG A 146 -0.94 10.51 -20.56
N ASP A 147 -1.07 10.41 -19.24
CA ASP A 147 -2.18 11.01 -18.50
C ASP A 147 -1.87 12.44 -18.01
N GLY A 148 -0.73 13.01 -18.41
CA GLY A 148 -0.35 14.40 -18.14
C GLY A 148 0.19 14.67 -16.74
N PHE A 149 0.62 13.63 -16.01
CA PHE A 149 1.24 13.78 -14.69
C PHE A 149 2.76 13.91 -14.80
N SER A 150 3.35 14.82 -14.04
CA SER A 150 4.80 15.01 -13.96
C SER A 150 5.44 14.12 -12.88
N SER A 151 4.65 13.58 -11.96
CA SER A 151 5.12 12.75 -10.86
C SER A 151 4.08 11.72 -10.42
N VAL A 152 4.55 10.63 -9.78
CA VAL A 152 3.67 9.65 -9.11
C VAL A 152 2.76 10.33 -8.09
N ALA A 153 3.29 11.30 -7.36
CA ALA A 153 2.55 11.99 -6.31
C ALA A 153 1.27 12.68 -6.84
N GLU A 154 1.27 13.19 -8.06
CA GLU A 154 0.09 13.81 -8.67
C GLU A 154 -1.02 12.81 -9.01
N ALA A 155 -0.65 11.56 -9.31
CA ALA A 155 -1.57 10.50 -9.67
C ALA A 155 -2.17 9.78 -8.46
N VAL A 156 -1.60 9.95 -7.24
CA VAL A 156 -2.08 9.27 -6.03
C VAL A 156 -3.53 9.65 -5.72
N GLY A 157 -4.41 8.65 -5.67
CA GLY A 157 -5.80 8.82 -5.26
C GLY A 157 -6.71 9.50 -6.28
N ILE A 158 -6.24 9.77 -7.52
CA ILE A 158 -7.02 10.50 -8.53
C ILE A 158 -8.33 9.79 -8.88
N SER A 159 -8.39 8.47 -8.76
CA SER A 159 -9.61 7.69 -9.00
C SER A 159 -10.64 7.81 -7.87
N GLN A 160 -10.30 8.45 -6.74
CA GLN A 160 -11.20 8.63 -5.61
C GLN A 160 -11.96 9.98 -5.66
N GLY A 161 -11.77 10.75 -6.74
CA GLY A 161 -12.43 12.04 -6.97
C GLY A 161 -11.69 13.23 -6.38
N ALA A 162 -11.91 14.41 -6.97
CA ALA A 162 -11.29 15.68 -6.58
C ALA A 162 -11.75 16.22 -5.20
N ALA A 163 -12.70 15.56 -4.53
CA ALA A 163 -13.26 16.00 -3.26
C ALA A 163 -12.31 15.82 -2.05
N LEU A 164 -11.23 15.07 -2.20
CA LEU A 164 -10.22 14.93 -1.16
C LEU A 164 -9.11 15.96 -1.39
N VAL A 165 -9.32 17.18 -0.88
CA VAL A 165 -8.26 18.18 -0.80
C VAL A 165 -7.09 17.55 -0.05
N ARG A 166 -5.99 17.33 -0.76
CA ARG A 166 -4.76 16.79 -0.18
C ARG A 166 -4.29 17.71 0.94
N GLN A 167 -4.43 17.27 2.18
CA GLN A 167 -3.67 17.88 3.26
C GLN A 167 -2.22 17.42 3.12
N PRO A 168 -1.23 18.33 3.23
CA PRO A 168 0.17 17.92 3.18
C PRO A 168 0.42 16.86 4.26
N ILE A 169 1.03 15.76 3.84
CA ILE A 169 1.51 14.72 4.77
C ILE A 169 2.48 15.43 5.71
N LYS A 170 2.17 15.47 7.01
CA LYS A 170 3.09 16.03 8.00
C LYS A 170 4.40 15.24 7.88
N PRO A 171 5.55 15.90 7.63
CA PRO A 171 6.82 15.19 7.70
C PRO A 171 6.91 14.58 9.10
N SER A 172 7.20 13.27 9.17
CA SER A 172 7.56 12.62 10.42
C SER A 172 8.60 13.51 11.10
N GLN A 173 8.47 13.76 12.40
CA GLN A 173 9.48 14.49 13.18
C GLN A 173 10.78 13.66 13.33
N ALA A 174 10.96 12.65 12.52
CA ALA A 174 12.15 11.86 12.40
C ALA A 174 13.32 12.76 11.99
N ALA A 175 14.21 13.01 12.95
CA ALA A 175 15.46 13.70 12.72
C ALA A 175 16.20 13.06 11.53
N THR A 176 16.70 13.87 10.63
CA THR A 176 17.50 13.45 9.47
C THR A 176 18.61 12.51 9.94
N PRO A 177 18.69 11.27 9.46
CA PRO A 177 19.77 10.38 9.84
C PRO A 177 21.10 11.01 9.42
N ARG A 178 21.97 11.32 10.36
CA ARG A 178 23.36 11.66 10.06
C ARG A 178 24.06 10.35 9.69
N TYR A 179 24.08 10.02 8.42
CA TYR A 179 25.00 9.03 7.90
C TYR A 179 26.42 9.62 8.00
N THR A 180 27.13 9.34 9.09
CA THR A 180 28.57 9.50 9.13
C THR A 180 29.17 8.36 8.32
N ARG A 181 29.74 8.69 7.16
CA ARG A 181 30.60 7.77 6.42
C ARG A 181 31.81 7.47 7.31
N GLY A 182 31.92 6.24 7.82
CA GLY A 182 33.14 5.65 8.31
C GLY A 182 33.78 4.82 7.20
#